data_0bd6e4f03f758e627a8d11ab79d00b1d
#
_entry.id   0bd6e4f03f758e627a8d11ab79d00b1d
#
_cell.length_a   1.000
_cell.length_b   1.000
_cell.length_c   1.000
_cell.angle_alpha   90.00
_cell.angle_beta   90.00
_cell.angle_gamma   90.00
#
_symmetry.space_group_name_H-M   'P 1'
#
loop_
_entity.id
_entity.type
_entity.pdbx_description
1 polymer ?
#
loop_
_entity_poly.entity_id
_entity_poly.type
_entity_poly.pdbx_seq_one_letter_code
_entity_poly.pdbx_strand_id
1 'polypeptide(L)'
;SISSPYSKFKLFRNPKYDKSNINFLSLSDFLDLARNKTSLSSVVIIIENAAYLAEKEDLSVTDAVMNTLSKAGYDKTGPPRVMIQSTNSSVLMKFKGKTNYERVYEIDELVGDAVVSAVNDIKSFANSVVLQKKSVYPTNSDLFLTVSTKIVTTLHHANLSVYAQTFSNEFVSQAWDFFSDPTVEINTFVQEGLVDGVITDFPKTANRYRRNKCLTMGDNMPVYMLPVQIGGLLQAVPKGYLPPASAPLPPLKESEVKEPPLPSASPSPTPSGSSAGNNSAAQSPKNAQGKVTISFLLSPLAVLVACLLL
;
A
#
# COMPACT_ATOMS: atom_id res chain seq x y z
N SER A 1 5.85 -16.29 -16.84
CA SER A 1 7.11 -15.67 -16.40
C SER A 1 7.19 -14.23 -16.91
N ILE A 2 7.59 -13.29 -16.06
CA ILE A 2 7.81 -11.90 -16.45
C ILE A 2 9.25 -11.78 -16.91
N SER A 3 9.46 -11.67 -18.22
CA SER A 3 10.81 -11.71 -18.77
C SER A 3 11.56 -10.38 -18.77
N SER A 4 10.90 -9.24 -18.70
CA SER A 4 11.56 -7.91 -18.67
C SER A 4 10.58 -6.84 -18.19
N PRO A 5 10.39 -6.64 -16.90
CA PRO A 5 9.59 -5.52 -16.42
C PRO A 5 10.38 -4.21 -16.65
N TYR A 6 9.82 -3.33 -17.45
CA TYR A 6 10.32 -1.95 -17.54
C TYR A 6 9.91 -1.18 -16.29
N SER A 7 10.83 -0.41 -15.74
CA SER A 7 10.49 0.54 -14.69
C SER A 7 9.62 1.68 -15.24
N LYS A 8 8.94 2.42 -14.36
CA LYS A 8 8.19 3.64 -14.68
C LYS A 8 9.02 4.64 -15.52
N PHE A 9 10.33 4.64 -15.37
CA PHE A 9 11.27 5.52 -16.09
C PHE A 9 11.90 4.86 -17.31
N LYS A 10 11.38 3.74 -17.79
CA LYS A 10 11.94 2.96 -18.92
C LYS A 10 13.41 2.53 -18.71
N LEU A 11 13.82 2.39 -17.47
CA LEU A 11 15.13 1.86 -17.13
C LEU A 11 15.14 0.33 -17.27
N PHE A 12 16.19 -0.19 -17.86
CA PHE A 12 16.36 -1.63 -17.97
C PHE A 12 16.66 -2.23 -16.59
N ARG A 13 16.11 -3.40 -16.35
CA ARG A 13 16.48 -4.21 -15.20
C ARG A 13 17.95 -4.59 -15.28
N ASN A 14 18.62 -4.65 -14.12
CA ASN A 14 20.00 -5.12 -14.09
C ASN A 14 20.10 -6.54 -14.69
N PRO A 15 20.96 -6.76 -15.71
CA PRO A 15 21.04 -8.03 -16.44
C PRO A 15 21.31 -9.27 -15.57
N LYS A 16 21.89 -9.10 -14.38
CA LYS A 16 22.09 -10.22 -13.44
C LYS A 16 20.76 -10.87 -12.99
N TYR A 17 19.65 -10.16 -13.09
CA TYR A 17 18.31 -10.66 -12.75
C TYR A 17 17.53 -11.21 -13.94
N ASP A 18 18.04 -11.05 -15.19
CA ASP A 18 17.33 -11.51 -16.39
C ASP A 18 17.24 -13.04 -16.48
N LYS A 19 18.18 -13.74 -15.85
CA LYS A 19 18.22 -15.21 -15.81
C LYS A 19 17.38 -15.81 -14.69
N SER A 20 16.80 -14.99 -13.81
CA SER A 20 15.95 -15.49 -12.73
C SER A 20 14.56 -15.80 -13.28
N ASN A 21 14.16 -17.07 -13.25
CA ASN A 21 12.76 -17.47 -13.46
C ASN A 21 11.92 -16.94 -12.29
N ILE A 22 11.39 -15.74 -12.45
CA ILE A 22 10.46 -15.16 -11.46
C ILE A 22 9.07 -15.67 -11.84
N ASN A 23 8.52 -16.53 -11.00
CA ASN A 23 7.15 -16.99 -11.11
C ASN A 23 6.25 -16.15 -10.20
N PHE A 24 4.98 -16.01 -10.57
CA PHE A 24 3.98 -15.51 -9.65
C PHE A 24 3.81 -16.50 -8.51
N LEU A 25 3.82 -16.00 -7.29
CA LEU A 25 3.51 -16.78 -6.12
C LEU A 25 1.99 -16.73 -5.91
N SER A 26 1.35 -17.87 -5.68
CA SER A 26 -0.05 -17.87 -5.28
C SER A 26 -0.19 -17.35 -3.85
N LEU A 27 -1.38 -16.83 -3.49
CA LEU A 27 -1.64 -16.41 -2.11
C LEU A 27 -1.47 -17.58 -1.13
N SER A 28 -1.88 -18.78 -1.53
CA SER A 28 -1.69 -19.99 -0.71
C SER A 28 -0.23 -20.26 -0.39
N ASP A 29 0.62 -20.27 -1.43
CA ASP A 29 2.06 -20.52 -1.25
C ASP A 29 2.73 -19.43 -0.42
N PHE A 30 2.29 -18.18 -0.59
CA PHE A 30 2.78 -17.06 0.21
C PHE A 30 2.41 -17.22 1.69
N LEU A 31 1.17 -17.60 1.99
CA LEU A 31 0.71 -17.81 3.37
C LEU A 31 1.45 -18.94 4.05
N ASP A 32 1.74 -20.03 3.32
CA ASP A 32 2.54 -21.13 3.83
C ASP A 32 3.99 -20.71 4.12
N LEU A 33 4.56 -19.89 3.23
CA LEU A 33 5.90 -19.33 3.43
C LEU A 33 5.94 -18.37 4.62
N ALA A 34 4.93 -17.51 4.78
CA ALA A 34 4.81 -16.56 5.87
C ALA A 34 4.67 -17.27 7.24
N ARG A 35 3.89 -18.36 7.31
CA ARG A 35 3.70 -19.15 8.54
C ARG A 35 5.01 -19.70 9.08
N ASN A 36 5.92 -20.06 8.19
CA ASN A 36 7.21 -20.63 8.57
C ASN A 36 8.26 -19.59 8.99
N LYS A 37 7.89 -18.29 8.98
CA LYS A 37 8.79 -17.18 9.35
C LYS A 37 8.42 -16.62 10.73
N THR A 38 9.12 -17.06 11.75
CA THR A 38 8.90 -16.62 13.14
C THR A 38 9.21 -15.14 13.40
N SER A 39 9.90 -14.48 12.46
CA SER A 39 10.22 -13.05 12.54
C SER A 39 9.09 -12.12 12.05
N LEU A 40 8.03 -12.68 11.44
CA LEU A 40 6.89 -11.91 10.97
C LEU A 40 5.84 -11.78 12.08
N SER A 41 5.48 -10.55 12.42
CA SER A 41 4.37 -10.25 13.34
C SER A 41 3.01 -10.22 12.64
N SER A 42 3.00 -9.80 11.37
CA SER A 42 1.79 -9.73 10.54
C SER A 42 2.10 -9.88 9.06
N VAL A 43 1.06 -10.17 8.28
CA VAL A 43 1.06 -10.13 6.81
C VAL A 43 0.03 -9.12 6.34
N VAL A 44 0.37 -8.32 5.35
CA VAL A 44 -0.54 -7.37 4.71
C VAL A 44 -0.95 -7.93 3.35
N ILE A 45 -2.25 -8.02 3.11
CA ILE A 45 -2.83 -8.44 1.83
C ILE A 45 -3.53 -7.23 1.24
N ILE A 46 -2.99 -6.73 0.13
CA ILE A 46 -3.56 -5.60 -0.60
C ILE A 46 -4.54 -6.13 -1.63
N ILE A 47 -5.78 -5.66 -1.58
CA ILE A 47 -6.83 -6.04 -2.53
C ILE A 47 -7.14 -4.83 -3.41
N GLU A 48 -6.75 -4.93 -4.67
CA GLU A 48 -6.96 -3.91 -5.69
C GLU A 48 -7.97 -4.37 -6.74
N ASN A 49 -8.60 -3.41 -7.41
CA ASN A 49 -9.49 -3.64 -8.56
C ASN A 49 -10.66 -4.61 -8.30
N ALA A 50 -11.07 -4.80 -7.04
CA ALA A 50 -12.10 -5.78 -6.68
C ALA A 50 -13.45 -5.51 -7.38
N ALA A 51 -13.85 -4.24 -7.51
CA ALA A 51 -15.07 -3.86 -8.20
C ALA A 51 -15.02 -4.19 -9.71
N TYR A 52 -13.90 -3.84 -10.36
CA TYR A 52 -13.67 -4.15 -11.77
C TYR A 52 -13.67 -5.66 -12.04
N LEU A 53 -12.96 -6.43 -11.22
CA LEU A 53 -12.89 -7.89 -11.37
C LEU A 53 -14.26 -8.55 -11.17
N ALA A 54 -15.07 -8.05 -10.25
CA ALA A 54 -16.42 -8.53 -10.05
C ALA A 54 -17.34 -8.16 -11.23
N GLU A 55 -17.27 -6.91 -11.71
CA GLU A 55 -18.16 -6.41 -12.76
C GLU A 55 -17.83 -6.93 -14.17
N LYS A 56 -16.55 -6.97 -14.52
CA LYS A 56 -16.09 -7.26 -15.89
C LYS A 56 -15.65 -8.70 -16.09
N GLU A 57 -15.10 -9.32 -15.05
CA GLU A 57 -14.52 -10.66 -15.15
C GLU A 57 -15.30 -11.70 -14.35
N ASP A 58 -16.40 -11.28 -13.70
CA ASP A 58 -17.24 -12.14 -12.84
C ASP A 58 -16.42 -12.87 -11.74
N LEU A 59 -15.39 -12.19 -11.21
CA LEU A 59 -14.47 -12.75 -10.23
C LEU A 59 -14.58 -12.05 -8.87
N SER A 60 -15.01 -12.79 -7.83
CA SER A 60 -14.98 -12.29 -6.46
C SER A 60 -13.61 -12.50 -5.82
N VAL A 61 -12.70 -11.51 -5.99
CA VAL A 61 -11.38 -11.56 -5.37
C VAL A 61 -11.46 -11.53 -3.85
N THR A 62 -12.42 -10.82 -3.26
CA THR A 62 -12.63 -10.77 -1.80
C THR A 62 -12.98 -12.14 -1.24
N ASP A 63 -13.87 -12.88 -1.88
CA ASP A 63 -14.24 -14.22 -1.45
C ASP A 63 -13.09 -15.22 -1.65
N ALA A 64 -12.34 -15.09 -2.76
CA ALA A 64 -11.15 -15.90 -3.01
C ALA A 64 -10.09 -15.70 -1.91
N VAL A 65 -9.83 -14.46 -1.51
CA VAL A 65 -8.89 -14.14 -0.41
C VAL A 65 -9.40 -14.70 0.92
N MET A 66 -10.68 -14.49 1.28
CA MET A 66 -11.25 -15.03 2.51
C MET A 66 -11.16 -16.55 2.58
N ASN A 67 -11.52 -17.23 1.49
CA ASN A 67 -11.46 -18.69 1.42
C ASN A 67 -10.02 -19.22 1.53
N THR A 68 -9.06 -18.53 0.91
CA THR A 68 -7.66 -18.92 0.98
C THR A 68 -7.09 -18.72 2.38
N LEU A 69 -7.40 -17.60 3.04
CA LEU A 69 -7.02 -17.35 4.43
C LEU A 69 -7.60 -18.39 5.39
N SER A 70 -8.87 -18.74 5.23
CA SER A 70 -9.53 -19.74 6.05
C SER A 70 -8.92 -21.13 5.85
N LYS A 71 -8.72 -21.57 4.59
CA LYS A 71 -8.05 -22.83 4.26
C LYS A 71 -6.63 -22.91 4.84
N ALA A 72 -5.91 -21.79 4.81
CA ALA A 72 -4.59 -21.67 5.39
C ALA A 72 -4.61 -21.53 6.93
N GLY A 73 -5.79 -21.46 7.58
CA GLY A 73 -5.93 -21.41 9.04
C GLY A 73 -5.60 -20.05 9.67
N TYR A 74 -5.63 -18.95 8.88
CA TYR A 74 -5.39 -17.60 9.36
C TYR A 74 -6.65 -16.94 9.97
N ASP A 75 -7.78 -17.61 9.96
CA ASP A 75 -9.00 -17.24 10.66
C ASP A 75 -8.95 -17.59 12.17
N LYS A 76 -7.93 -18.32 12.60
CA LYS A 76 -7.69 -18.65 14.01
C LYS A 76 -6.78 -17.61 14.66
N THR A 77 -6.94 -17.45 15.97
CA THR A 77 -6.06 -16.57 16.78
C THR A 77 -4.63 -17.08 16.79
N GLY A 78 -3.69 -16.23 16.42
CA GLY A 78 -2.27 -16.53 16.46
C GLY A 78 -1.47 -15.70 15.44
N PRO A 79 -0.16 -15.55 15.64
CA PRO A 79 0.73 -14.91 14.68
C PRO A 79 0.98 -15.82 13.45
N PRO A 80 1.25 -15.25 12.28
CA PRO A 80 1.20 -13.81 11.99
C PRO A 80 -0.23 -13.30 11.87
N ARG A 81 -0.50 -12.09 12.38
CA ARG A 81 -1.78 -11.41 12.18
C ARG A 81 -1.97 -11.05 10.71
N VAL A 82 -3.22 -10.89 10.30
CA VAL A 82 -3.56 -10.50 8.92
C VAL A 82 -4.10 -9.08 8.90
N MET A 83 -3.55 -8.28 8.00
CA MET A 83 -4.03 -6.94 7.67
C MET A 83 -4.55 -6.97 6.23
N ILE A 84 -5.77 -6.48 6.02
CA ILE A 84 -6.38 -6.35 4.69
C ILE A 84 -6.36 -4.88 4.32
N GLN A 85 -5.63 -4.55 3.26
CA GLN A 85 -5.50 -3.18 2.77
C GLN A 85 -6.25 -3.02 1.45
N SER A 86 -6.93 -1.90 1.28
CA SER A 86 -7.57 -1.51 0.03
C SER A 86 -7.84 -0.02 -0.01
N THR A 87 -7.84 0.56 -1.20
CA THR A 87 -8.38 1.90 -1.48
C THR A 87 -9.89 1.93 -1.49
N ASN A 88 -10.54 0.76 -1.61
CA ASN A 88 -12.00 0.65 -1.72
C ASN A 88 -12.64 0.27 -0.39
N SER A 89 -13.44 1.17 0.19
CA SER A 89 -14.13 0.97 1.47
C SER A 89 -15.08 -0.24 1.46
N SER A 90 -15.70 -0.54 0.33
CA SER A 90 -16.61 -1.69 0.18
C SER A 90 -15.89 -3.04 0.24
N VAL A 91 -14.60 -3.10 -0.15
CA VAL A 91 -13.73 -4.26 0.08
C VAL A 91 -13.56 -4.48 1.57
N LEU A 92 -13.17 -3.43 2.31
CA LEU A 92 -12.92 -3.51 3.76
C LEU A 92 -14.19 -3.88 4.54
N MET A 93 -15.35 -3.41 4.08
CA MET A 93 -16.64 -3.77 4.66
C MET A 93 -16.94 -5.28 4.56
N LYS A 94 -16.48 -5.98 3.52
CA LYS A 94 -16.63 -7.45 3.39
C LYS A 94 -15.88 -8.21 4.50
N PHE A 95 -14.80 -7.62 5.03
CA PHE A 95 -14.02 -8.20 6.13
C PHE A 95 -14.48 -7.71 7.51
N LYS A 96 -15.45 -6.80 7.58
CA LYS A 96 -16.04 -6.34 8.85
C LYS A 96 -16.73 -7.50 9.58
N GLY A 97 -16.46 -7.63 10.87
CA GLY A 97 -16.98 -8.75 11.68
C GLY A 97 -16.12 -10.02 11.63
N LYS A 98 -15.08 -10.06 10.81
CA LYS A 98 -14.03 -11.09 10.88
C LYS A 98 -12.99 -10.61 11.89
N THR A 99 -13.05 -11.11 13.10
CA THR A 99 -12.35 -10.56 14.29
C THR A 99 -10.82 -10.62 14.21
N ASN A 100 -10.27 -11.43 13.31
CA ASN A 100 -8.83 -11.65 13.24
C ASN A 100 -8.13 -10.83 12.17
N TYR A 101 -8.89 -10.02 11.40
CA TYR A 101 -8.33 -9.23 10.32
C TYR A 101 -8.38 -7.73 10.66
N GLU A 102 -7.22 -7.10 10.68
CA GLU A 102 -7.13 -5.65 10.74
C GLU A 102 -7.46 -5.08 9.36
N ARG A 103 -8.26 -4.04 9.29
CA ARG A 103 -8.67 -3.39 8.05
C ARG A 103 -7.94 -2.08 7.91
N VAL A 104 -7.21 -1.94 6.82
CA VAL A 104 -6.34 -0.82 6.52
C VAL A 104 -6.87 -0.09 5.29
N TYR A 105 -7.29 1.15 5.46
CA TYR A 105 -7.76 1.98 4.37
C TYR A 105 -6.60 2.76 3.76
N GLU A 106 -6.40 2.62 2.47
CA GLU A 106 -5.38 3.37 1.73
C GLU A 106 -6.01 4.60 1.09
N ILE A 107 -5.50 5.77 1.42
CA ILE A 107 -5.89 7.05 0.82
C ILE A 107 -4.88 7.37 -0.29
N ASP A 108 -5.30 7.23 -1.54
CA ASP A 108 -4.47 7.49 -2.72
C ASP A 108 -4.32 8.97 -3.02
N GLU A 109 -5.30 9.78 -2.63
CA GLU A 109 -5.30 11.22 -2.86
C GLU A 109 -4.30 11.91 -1.95
N LEU A 110 -3.72 13.01 -2.46
CA LEU A 110 -2.88 13.88 -1.65
C LEU A 110 -3.76 14.82 -0.82
N VAL A 111 -3.81 14.57 0.48
CA VAL A 111 -4.65 15.32 1.43
C VAL A 111 -3.82 15.86 2.58
N GLY A 112 -4.12 17.06 3.05
CA GLY A 112 -3.41 17.69 4.17
C GLY A 112 -4.18 17.66 5.50
N ASP A 113 -5.44 17.29 5.45
CA ASP A 113 -6.35 17.16 6.61
C ASP A 113 -7.52 16.25 6.22
N ALA A 114 -8.49 16.05 7.12
CA ALA A 114 -9.72 15.33 6.82
C ALA A 114 -10.90 15.99 7.54
N VAL A 115 -12.06 16.06 6.86
CA VAL A 115 -13.29 16.53 7.53
C VAL A 115 -13.80 15.46 8.50
N VAL A 116 -14.47 15.89 9.58
CA VAL A 116 -14.94 15.00 10.64
C VAL A 116 -15.84 13.88 10.14
N SER A 117 -16.70 14.15 9.15
CA SER A 117 -17.56 13.14 8.54
C SER A 117 -16.75 12.05 7.82
N ALA A 118 -15.73 12.42 7.03
CA ALA A 118 -14.86 11.48 6.37
C ALA A 118 -14.11 10.57 7.36
N VAL A 119 -13.59 11.16 8.45
CA VAL A 119 -12.92 10.40 9.52
C VAL A 119 -13.86 9.41 10.20
N ASN A 120 -15.09 9.83 10.50
CA ASN A 120 -16.10 8.94 11.10
C ASN A 120 -16.49 7.80 10.17
N ASP A 121 -16.57 8.06 8.87
CA ASP A 121 -16.81 7.02 7.87
C ASP A 121 -15.67 6.02 7.84
N ILE A 122 -14.41 6.47 7.74
CA ILE A 122 -13.23 5.59 7.77
C ILE A 122 -13.27 4.71 9.02
N LYS A 123 -13.51 5.29 10.19
CA LYS A 123 -13.59 4.55 11.44
C LYS A 123 -14.69 3.46 11.44
N SER A 124 -15.72 3.62 10.63
CA SER A 124 -16.80 2.63 10.53
C SER A 124 -16.35 1.33 9.85
N PHE A 125 -15.34 1.37 8.98
CA PHE A 125 -14.89 0.22 8.21
C PHE A 125 -13.39 -0.11 8.33
N ALA A 126 -12.55 0.80 8.81
CA ALA A 126 -11.11 0.58 8.95
C ALA A 126 -10.63 0.75 10.41
N ASN A 127 -9.48 0.19 10.71
CA ASN A 127 -8.77 0.30 11.99
C ASN A 127 -7.53 1.19 11.85
N SER A 128 -6.98 1.25 10.64
CA SER A 128 -5.73 1.94 10.30
C SER A 128 -5.85 2.57 8.93
N VAL A 129 -5.00 3.55 8.67
CA VAL A 129 -4.96 4.29 7.41
C VAL A 129 -3.54 4.28 6.84
N VAL A 130 -3.41 4.13 5.53
CA VAL A 130 -2.16 4.34 4.80
C VAL A 130 -2.26 5.65 4.03
N LEU A 131 -1.24 6.49 4.16
CA LEU A 131 -1.10 7.78 3.50
C LEU A 131 0.12 7.82 2.59
N GLN A 132 0.04 8.57 1.52
CA GLN A 132 1.22 8.95 0.76
C GLN A 132 2.13 9.87 1.59
N LYS A 133 3.46 9.71 1.51
CA LYS A 133 4.43 10.57 2.23
C LYS A 133 4.13 12.07 2.05
N LYS A 134 3.75 12.46 0.84
CA LYS A 134 3.42 13.86 0.51
C LYS A 134 2.16 14.38 1.20
N SER A 135 1.28 13.51 1.69
CA SER A 135 0.15 13.93 2.52
C SER A 135 0.59 14.32 3.93
N VAL A 136 1.69 13.74 4.44
CA VAL A 136 2.27 14.11 5.74
C VAL A 136 3.17 15.33 5.60
N TYR A 137 4.14 15.25 4.67
CA TYR A 137 5.09 16.32 4.36
C TYR A 137 5.09 16.64 2.87
N PRO A 138 4.29 17.61 2.43
CA PRO A 138 4.27 18.07 1.05
C PRO A 138 5.62 18.61 0.60
N THR A 139 5.97 18.33 -0.66
CA THR A 139 7.13 18.92 -1.32
C THR A 139 6.68 19.90 -2.40
N ASN A 140 7.47 20.94 -2.64
CA ASN A 140 7.31 21.78 -3.82
C ASN A 140 7.83 21.09 -5.10
N SER A 141 7.78 21.79 -6.24
CA SER A 141 8.26 21.28 -7.53
C SER A 141 9.74 20.91 -7.53
N ASP A 142 10.54 21.55 -6.69
CA ASP A 142 11.99 21.37 -6.60
C ASP A 142 12.40 20.39 -5.50
N LEU A 143 11.43 19.65 -4.94
CA LEU A 143 11.60 18.62 -3.92
C LEU A 143 12.09 19.14 -2.55
N PHE A 144 11.82 20.38 -2.20
CA PHE A 144 11.98 20.86 -0.82
C PHE A 144 10.72 20.59 -0.01
N LEU A 145 10.87 20.22 1.25
CA LEU A 145 9.76 20.15 2.20
C LEU A 145 9.19 21.55 2.44
N THR A 146 7.87 21.65 2.48
CA THR A 146 7.19 22.96 2.60
C THR A 146 6.64 23.21 4.01
N VAL A 147 5.68 22.38 4.42
CA VAL A 147 4.98 22.46 5.71
C VAL A 147 4.66 21.06 6.21
N SER A 148 4.40 20.90 7.50
CA SER A 148 3.71 19.71 8.01
C SER A 148 2.20 19.89 7.89
N THR A 149 1.49 18.79 7.60
CA THR A 149 0.02 18.77 7.52
C THR A 149 -0.59 18.39 8.87
N LYS A 150 -1.92 18.39 8.97
CA LYS A 150 -2.64 17.97 10.17
C LYS A 150 -3.23 16.56 10.06
N ILE A 151 -3.12 15.92 8.90
CA ILE A 151 -3.82 14.67 8.60
C ILE A 151 -3.53 13.57 9.63
N VAL A 152 -2.27 13.39 10.05
CA VAL A 152 -1.89 12.36 11.02
C VAL A 152 -2.54 12.61 12.37
N THR A 153 -2.44 13.82 12.90
CA THR A 153 -3.09 14.20 14.17
C THR A 153 -4.60 14.09 14.12
N THR A 154 -5.22 14.47 13.00
CA THR A 154 -6.66 14.34 12.81
C THR A 154 -7.11 12.89 12.86
N LEU A 155 -6.38 11.97 12.23
CA LEU A 155 -6.67 10.53 12.23
C LEU A 155 -6.39 9.90 13.61
N HIS A 156 -5.31 10.29 14.29
CA HIS A 156 -5.01 9.83 15.65
C HIS A 156 -6.06 10.22 16.67
N HIS A 157 -6.64 11.43 16.56
CA HIS A 157 -7.75 11.84 17.44
C HIS A 157 -8.98 10.93 17.31
N ALA A 158 -9.12 10.24 16.17
CA ALA A 158 -10.16 9.24 15.95
C ALA A 158 -9.75 7.81 16.37
N ASN A 159 -8.57 7.62 16.97
CA ASN A 159 -7.96 6.33 17.28
C ASN A 159 -7.74 5.44 16.03
N LEU A 160 -7.34 6.03 14.94
CA LEU A 160 -6.89 5.33 13.73
C LEU A 160 -5.35 5.33 13.72
N SER A 161 -4.73 4.18 13.56
CA SER A 161 -3.28 4.11 13.33
C SER A 161 -2.95 4.57 11.92
N VAL A 162 -1.81 5.24 11.75
CA VAL A 162 -1.42 5.87 10.50
C VAL A 162 -0.09 5.32 10.02
N TYR A 163 -0.09 4.78 8.80
CA TYR A 163 1.12 4.32 8.10
C TYR A 163 1.41 5.24 6.93
N ALA A 164 2.69 5.48 6.64
CA ALA A 164 3.11 6.28 5.49
C ALA A 164 3.82 5.41 4.44
N GLN A 165 3.56 5.69 3.14
CA GLN A 165 4.15 4.99 1.99
C GLN A 165 4.54 5.97 0.87
N THR A 166 5.40 5.60 -0.07
CA THR A 166 6.33 4.47 -0.07
C THR A 166 7.72 5.02 0.20
N PHE A 167 8.41 4.44 1.16
CA PHE A 167 9.81 4.81 1.44
C PHE A 167 10.72 4.00 0.53
N SER A 168 11.74 4.67 -0.01
CA SER A 168 12.70 4.09 -0.92
C SER A 168 14.09 4.62 -0.62
N ASN A 169 15.11 3.83 -0.93
CA ASN A 169 16.50 4.24 -0.76
C ASN A 169 17.05 4.99 -2.00
N GLU A 170 16.25 5.10 -3.06
CA GLU A 170 16.67 5.82 -4.26
C GLU A 170 16.73 7.32 -3.98
N PHE A 171 17.84 7.93 -4.35
CA PHE A 171 18.11 9.35 -4.20
C PHE A 171 16.98 10.24 -4.73
N VAL A 172 16.44 9.91 -5.90
CA VAL A 172 15.39 10.71 -6.57
C VAL A 172 14.00 10.60 -5.90
N SER A 173 13.83 9.76 -4.91
CA SER A 173 12.55 9.57 -4.22
C SER A 173 12.40 10.41 -2.96
N GLN A 174 13.47 11.08 -2.53
CA GLN A 174 13.54 11.81 -1.26
C GLN A 174 13.54 13.33 -1.48
N ALA A 175 13.02 14.07 -0.49
CA ALA A 175 13.23 15.51 -0.44
C ALA A 175 14.70 15.85 -0.11
N TRP A 176 15.18 17.01 -0.58
CA TRP A 176 16.53 17.49 -0.32
C TRP A 176 16.84 17.61 1.17
N ASP A 177 15.82 17.95 1.96
CA ASP A 177 15.92 18.10 3.42
C ASP A 177 16.41 16.84 4.12
N PHE A 178 16.26 15.66 3.51
CA PHE A 178 16.72 14.38 4.09
C PHE A 178 18.17 14.04 3.70
N PHE A 179 18.86 14.91 2.96
CA PHE A 179 20.28 14.75 2.61
C PHE A 179 20.64 13.40 1.99
N SER A 180 19.71 12.81 1.24
CA SER A 180 19.84 11.48 0.62
C SER A 180 20.02 10.33 1.62
N ASP A 181 19.67 10.54 2.88
CA ASP A 181 19.71 9.50 3.91
C ASP A 181 18.30 8.96 4.21
N PRO A 182 17.98 7.73 3.81
CA PRO A 182 16.66 7.13 4.07
C PRO A 182 16.40 6.92 5.56
N THR A 183 17.43 6.90 6.40
CA THR A 183 17.26 6.79 7.86
C THR A 183 16.81 8.12 8.45
N VAL A 184 17.33 9.24 7.95
CA VAL A 184 16.90 10.59 8.33
C VAL A 184 15.44 10.81 7.91
N GLU A 185 15.06 10.38 6.69
CA GLU A 185 13.69 10.45 6.23
C GLU A 185 12.74 9.67 7.17
N ILE A 186 13.01 8.38 7.41
CA ILE A 186 12.20 7.54 8.30
C ILE A 186 12.11 8.15 9.71
N ASN A 187 13.24 8.63 10.24
CA ASN A 187 13.28 9.24 11.57
C ASN A 187 12.37 10.47 11.67
N THR A 188 12.39 11.33 10.66
CA THR A 188 11.54 12.53 10.64
C THR A 188 10.05 12.16 10.62
N PHE A 189 9.66 11.19 9.79
CA PHE A 189 8.26 10.74 9.75
C PHE A 189 7.80 10.09 11.05
N VAL A 190 8.66 9.34 11.73
CA VAL A 190 8.30 8.66 12.98
C VAL A 190 8.31 9.60 14.17
N GLN A 191 9.35 10.42 14.32
CA GLN A 191 9.52 11.27 15.53
C GLN A 191 8.73 12.56 15.45
N GLU A 192 8.71 13.22 14.30
CA GLU A 192 8.02 14.51 14.11
C GLU A 192 6.66 14.34 13.43
N GLY A 193 6.59 13.46 12.41
CA GLY A 193 5.35 13.15 11.70
C GLY A 193 4.38 12.25 12.46
N LEU A 194 4.87 11.61 13.53
CA LEU A 194 4.10 10.76 14.44
C LEU A 194 3.40 9.58 13.73
N VAL A 195 3.92 9.12 12.58
CA VAL A 195 3.35 7.94 11.93
C VAL A 195 3.66 6.68 12.74
N ASP A 196 2.69 5.76 12.83
CA ASP A 196 2.82 4.51 13.59
C ASP A 196 3.67 3.47 12.85
N GLY A 197 3.88 3.65 11.54
CA GLY A 197 4.73 2.78 10.77
C GLY A 197 5.00 3.28 9.36
N VAL A 198 5.95 2.61 8.70
CA VAL A 198 6.39 2.95 7.35
C VAL A 198 6.27 1.75 6.42
N ILE A 199 5.82 1.99 5.20
CA ILE A 199 5.76 1.00 4.13
C ILE A 199 6.90 1.30 3.17
N THR A 200 7.75 0.31 2.91
CA THR A 200 8.99 0.50 2.16
C THR A 200 9.37 -0.69 1.30
N ASP A 201 9.97 -0.41 0.14
CA ASP A 201 10.61 -1.43 -0.71
C ASP A 201 11.96 -1.93 -0.13
N PHE A 202 12.44 -1.26 0.94
CA PHE A 202 13.72 -1.55 1.59
C PHE A 202 13.55 -1.95 3.06
N PRO A 203 12.92 -3.10 3.36
CA PRO A 203 12.57 -3.50 4.73
C PRO A 203 13.80 -3.64 5.64
N LYS A 204 14.97 -3.93 5.07
CA LYS A 204 16.22 -4.00 5.85
C LYS A 204 16.61 -2.64 6.44
N THR A 205 16.37 -1.54 5.72
CA THR A 205 16.63 -0.18 6.19
C THR A 205 15.71 0.19 7.33
N ALA A 206 14.40 0.00 7.17
CA ALA A 206 13.41 0.26 8.22
C ALA A 206 13.66 -0.61 9.47
N ASN A 207 13.97 -1.90 9.29
CA ASN A 207 14.27 -2.78 10.40
C ASN A 207 15.58 -2.37 11.15
N ARG A 208 16.59 -1.86 10.43
CA ARG A 208 17.80 -1.31 11.07
C ARG A 208 17.47 -0.06 11.89
N TYR A 209 16.66 0.85 11.35
CA TYR A 209 16.17 2.02 12.06
C TYR A 209 15.42 1.61 13.34
N ARG A 210 14.42 0.73 13.24
CA ARG A 210 13.65 0.23 14.38
C ARG A 210 14.51 -0.35 15.51
N ARG A 211 15.62 -1.01 15.16
CA ARG A 211 16.56 -1.59 16.15
C ARG A 211 17.61 -0.60 16.66
N ASN A 212 17.54 0.65 16.23
CA ASN A 212 18.48 1.66 16.67
C ASN A 212 18.21 2.06 18.13
N LYS A 213 19.17 1.79 18.99
CA LYS A 213 19.06 2.13 20.42
C LYS A 213 19.01 3.63 20.69
N CYS A 214 19.44 4.47 19.74
CA CYS A 214 19.39 5.92 19.87
C CYS A 214 17.94 6.46 19.96
N LEU A 215 16.94 5.72 19.49
CA LEU A 215 15.52 6.13 19.58
C LEU A 215 14.99 6.25 21.01
N THR A 216 15.70 5.70 22.00
CA THR A 216 15.32 5.76 23.41
C THR A 216 16.18 6.73 24.23
N MET A 217 17.01 7.56 23.59
CA MET A 217 17.94 8.45 24.28
C MET A 217 17.31 9.76 24.77
N GLY A 218 16.06 10.07 24.39
CA GLY A 218 15.40 11.33 24.78
C GLY A 218 16.24 12.55 24.39
N ASP A 219 16.43 13.45 25.35
CA ASP A 219 17.19 14.71 25.14
C ASP A 219 18.68 14.50 24.84
N ASN A 220 19.21 13.30 25.06
CA ASN A 220 20.59 12.95 24.74
C ASN A 220 20.78 12.43 23.31
N MET A 221 19.78 12.58 22.46
CA MET A 221 19.84 12.12 21.07
C MET A 221 20.91 12.94 20.31
N PRO A 222 21.82 12.27 19.57
CA PRO A 222 22.79 12.95 18.74
C PRO A 222 22.12 13.84 17.69
N VAL A 223 22.73 14.97 17.37
CA VAL A 223 22.17 15.97 16.43
C VAL A 223 21.80 15.34 15.07
N TYR A 224 22.62 14.42 14.56
CA TYR A 224 22.38 13.73 13.28
C TYR A 224 21.20 12.71 13.33
N MET A 225 20.66 12.45 14.52
CA MET A 225 19.48 11.61 14.72
C MET A 225 18.21 12.43 15.00
N LEU A 226 18.33 13.76 15.09
CA LEU A 226 17.17 14.63 15.24
C LEU A 226 16.37 14.67 13.94
N PRO A 227 15.04 14.80 14.02
CA PRO A 227 14.20 15.08 12.84
C PRO A 227 14.67 16.36 12.14
N VAL A 228 14.52 16.41 10.82
CA VAL A 228 14.83 17.62 10.08
C VAL A 228 13.77 18.69 10.35
N GLN A 229 14.19 19.96 10.36
CA GLN A 229 13.26 21.07 10.46
C GLN A 229 12.50 21.22 9.14
N ILE A 230 11.19 20.98 9.18
CA ILE A 230 10.34 21.07 7.99
C ILE A 230 10.34 22.50 7.43
N GLY A 231 10.66 22.62 6.14
CA GLY A 231 10.79 23.92 5.46
C GLY A 231 12.09 24.69 5.80
N GLY A 232 12.94 24.15 6.67
CA GLY A 232 14.17 24.82 7.09
C GLY A 232 15.15 25.02 5.95
N LEU A 233 15.36 24.00 5.12
CA LEU A 233 16.22 24.08 3.96
C LEU A 233 15.69 25.07 2.90
N LEU A 234 14.39 25.09 2.69
CA LEU A 234 13.73 26.02 1.77
C LEU A 234 13.90 27.49 2.23
N GLN A 235 13.88 27.75 3.54
CA GLN A 235 14.09 29.10 4.09
C GLN A 235 15.54 29.59 3.87
N ALA A 236 16.51 28.70 3.72
CA ALA A 236 17.89 29.05 3.41
C ALA A 236 18.11 29.42 1.95
N VAL A 237 17.17 29.16 1.05
CA VAL A 237 17.25 29.54 -0.37
C VAL A 237 17.06 31.05 -0.52
N PRO A 238 17.97 31.77 -1.24
CA PRO A 238 17.81 33.20 -1.46
C PRO A 238 16.50 33.52 -2.19
N LYS A 239 15.84 34.61 -1.81
CA LYS A 239 14.48 34.97 -2.31
C LYS A 239 14.33 34.97 -3.83
N GLY A 240 15.39 35.32 -4.57
CA GLY A 240 15.36 35.35 -6.04
C GLY A 240 15.37 33.96 -6.70
N TYR A 241 15.59 32.91 -5.93
CA TYR A 241 15.65 31.52 -6.39
C TYR A 241 14.55 30.63 -5.77
N LEU A 242 13.67 31.25 -4.97
CA LEU A 242 12.56 30.50 -4.38
C LEU A 242 11.59 30.03 -5.48
N PRO A 243 11.19 28.77 -5.47
CA PRO A 243 10.13 28.28 -6.35
C PRO A 243 8.81 28.96 -6.01
N PRO A 244 7.85 28.97 -6.94
CA PRO A 244 6.50 29.45 -6.66
C PRO A 244 5.88 28.75 -5.47
N ALA A 245 5.13 29.47 -4.66
CA ALA A 245 4.41 28.90 -3.54
C ALA A 245 3.40 27.85 -4.01
N SER A 246 3.44 26.67 -3.42
CA SER A 246 2.45 25.62 -3.69
C SER A 246 1.20 25.88 -2.86
N ALA A 247 0.01 25.61 -3.44
CA ALA A 247 -1.23 25.63 -2.68
C ALA A 247 -1.21 24.54 -1.60
N PRO A 248 -1.85 24.80 -0.43
CA PRO A 248 -1.99 23.77 0.59
C PRO A 248 -2.82 22.58 0.06
N LEU A 249 -2.51 21.39 0.53
CA LEU A 249 -3.28 20.19 0.17
C LEU A 249 -4.73 20.31 0.68
N PRO A 250 -5.70 19.83 -0.10
CA PRO A 250 -7.11 19.86 0.30
C PRO A 250 -7.37 18.90 1.47
N PRO A 251 -8.44 19.11 2.24
CA PRO A 251 -8.92 18.12 3.20
C PRO A 251 -9.66 16.97 2.48
N LEU A 252 -9.50 15.76 2.99
CA LEU A 252 -10.27 14.58 2.56
C LEU A 252 -11.75 14.79 2.86
N LYS A 253 -12.61 14.57 1.86
CA LYS A 253 -14.06 14.74 1.97
C LYS A 253 -14.77 13.40 2.12
N GLU A 254 -15.99 13.43 2.64
CA GLU A 254 -16.83 12.25 2.80
C GLU A 254 -17.09 11.52 1.46
N SER A 255 -17.32 12.29 0.38
CA SER A 255 -17.57 11.75 -0.96
C SER A 255 -16.37 10.99 -1.57
N GLU A 256 -15.16 11.18 -1.03
CA GLU A 256 -13.94 10.54 -1.48
C GLU A 256 -13.65 9.24 -0.72
N VAL A 257 -14.42 8.96 0.34
CA VAL A 257 -14.22 7.80 1.23
C VAL A 257 -15.24 6.69 0.98
N LYS A 258 -16.45 7.05 0.58
CA LYS A 258 -17.56 6.11 0.39
C LYS A 258 -17.61 5.57 -1.03
N GLU A 259 -17.29 4.30 -1.16
CA GLU A 259 -17.44 3.58 -2.41
C GLU A 259 -18.80 2.85 -2.51
N PRO A 260 -19.36 2.71 -3.72
CA PRO A 260 -20.56 1.91 -3.91
C PRO A 260 -20.30 0.45 -3.52
N PRO A 261 -21.34 -0.31 -3.15
CA PRO A 261 -21.21 -1.74 -2.86
C PRO A 261 -20.54 -2.48 -4.01
N LEU A 262 -19.71 -3.48 -3.68
CA LEU A 262 -19.09 -4.32 -4.71
C LEU A 262 -20.17 -5.00 -5.56
N PRO A 263 -19.98 -5.04 -6.90
CA PRO A 263 -20.85 -5.81 -7.78
C PRO A 263 -20.90 -7.28 -7.35
N SER A 264 -22.05 -7.93 -7.59
CA SER A 264 -22.19 -9.36 -7.36
C SER A 264 -21.44 -10.12 -8.46
N ALA A 265 -20.50 -10.98 -8.06
CA ALA A 265 -19.87 -11.95 -8.94
C ALA A 265 -20.51 -13.33 -8.72
N SER A 266 -20.62 -14.12 -9.76
CA SER A 266 -21.07 -15.51 -9.65
C SER A 266 -20.09 -16.33 -8.82
N PRO A 267 -20.54 -17.30 -8.00
CA PRO A 267 -19.63 -18.15 -7.27
C PRO A 267 -18.76 -18.93 -8.26
N SER A 268 -17.44 -18.80 -8.16
CA SER A 268 -16.48 -19.56 -8.97
C SER A 268 -16.85 -21.05 -8.96
N PRO A 269 -16.93 -21.72 -10.12
CA PRO A 269 -17.18 -23.15 -10.13
C PRO A 269 -16.06 -23.85 -9.36
N THR A 270 -16.44 -24.57 -8.32
CA THR A 270 -15.55 -25.49 -7.61
C THR A 270 -15.00 -26.48 -8.63
N PRO A 271 -13.69 -26.74 -8.72
CA PRO A 271 -13.19 -27.77 -9.61
C PRO A 271 -13.75 -29.12 -9.17
N SER A 272 -14.81 -29.55 -9.85
CA SER A 272 -15.35 -30.89 -9.72
C SER A 272 -14.32 -31.85 -10.28
N GLY A 273 -13.92 -32.82 -9.46
CA GLY A 273 -13.01 -33.89 -9.86
C GLY A 273 -13.48 -34.59 -11.13
N SER A 274 -12.52 -34.86 -12.00
CA SER A 274 -12.64 -35.56 -13.23
C SER A 274 -13.34 -36.92 -13.06
N SER A 275 -14.49 -37.08 -13.69
CA SER A 275 -14.96 -38.41 -14.11
C SER A 275 -15.06 -38.40 -15.62
N ALA A 276 -14.35 -39.35 -16.22
CA ALA A 276 -14.30 -39.59 -17.65
C ALA A 276 -15.66 -40.09 -18.17
N GLY A 277 -16.06 -39.65 -19.37
CA GLY A 277 -17.24 -40.22 -20.06
C GLY A 277 -17.52 -39.51 -21.40
N ASN A 278 -16.95 -40.08 -22.45
CA ASN A 278 -17.38 -40.19 -23.86
C ASN A 278 -18.24 -39.12 -24.58
N ASN A 279 -17.62 -38.68 -25.69
CA ASN A 279 -18.14 -38.46 -27.06
C ASN A 279 -19.50 -37.80 -27.28
N SER A 280 -19.48 -36.62 -27.88
CA SER A 280 -20.19 -36.39 -29.17
C SER A 280 -19.79 -35.07 -29.79
N ALA A 281 -19.45 -35.12 -31.06
CA ALA A 281 -19.11 -34.00 -31.92
C ALA A 281 -20.36 -33.14 -32.21
N ALA A 282 -20.22 -31.84 -32.13
CA ALA A 282 -21.11 -30.90 -32.78
C ALA A 282 -20.36 -29.62 -33.20
N GLN A 283 -20.57 -29.30 -34.43
CA GLN A 283 -20.00 -28.34 -35.35
C GLN A 283 -19.90 -26.90 -34.86
N SER A 284 -18.80 -26.25 -35.27
CA SER A 284 -18.59 -24.80 -35.25
C SER A 284 -19.53 -24.05 -36.19
N PRO A 285 -19.97 -22.83 -35.86
CA PRO A 285 -20.26 -21.80 -36.85
C PRO A 285 -19.09 -20.85 -37.07
N LYS A 286 -18.83 -20.60 -38.35
CA LYS A 286 -17.85 -19.67 -38.89
C LYS A 286 -18.36 -18.23 -38.86
N ASN A 287 -17.39 -17.31 -38.70
CA ASN A 287 -17.34 -15.94 -39.16
C ASN A 287 -18.11 -14.83 -38.40
N ALA A 288 -17.32 -13.97 -37.75
CA ALA A 288 -17.29 -12.54 -38.11
C ALA A 288 -16.00 -11.89 -37.58
N GLN A 289 -15.18 -11.38 -38.50
CA GLN A 289 -14.00 -10.56 -38.22
C GLN A 289 -14.45 -9.19 -37.68
N GLY A 290 -13.94 -8.80 -36.54
CA GLY A 290 -13.89 -7.45 -36.07
C GLY A 290 -12.55 -7.23 -35.38
N LYS A 291 -11.57 -6.67 -36.10
CA LYS A 291 -10.30 -6.23 -35.51
C LYS A 291 -10.57 -5.02 -34.64
N VAL A 292 -10.57 -5.21 -33.34
CA VAL A 292 -10.43 -4.11 -32.37
C VAL A 292 -9.08 -4.34 -31.68
N THR A 293 -8.11 -3.52 -32.06
CA THR A 293 -6.83 -3.43 -31.36
C THR A 293 -7.06 -2.64 -30.07
N ILE A 294 -7.30 -3.34 -28.98
CA ILE A 294 -7.30 -2.75 -27.66
C ILE A 294 -5.90 -2.95 -27.07
N SER A 295 -5.17 -1.85 -26.94
CA SER A 295 -3.93 -1.83 -26.17
C SER A 295 -4.27 -1.98 -24.70
N PHE A 296 -4.12 -3.19 -24.18
CA PHE A 296 -4.19 -3.44 -22.75
C PHE A 296 -2.85 -3.08 -22.11
N LEU A 297 -2.80 -1.93 -21.44
CA LEU A 297 -1.85 -1.70 -20.37
C LEU A 297 -2.40 -2.36 -19.09
N LEU A 298 -2.27 -3.68 -19.01
CA LEU A 298 -2.43 -4.41 -17.77
C LEU A 298 -1.15 -4.23 -16.96
N SER A 299 -1.23 -3.46 -15.91
CA SER A 299 -0.25 -3.47 -14.82
C SER A 299 -0.74 -4.46 -13.75
N PRO A 300 -0.25 -5.71 -13.74
CA PRO A 300 -0.53 -6.63 -12.64
C PRO A 300 0.60 -6.45 -11.62
N LEU A 301 0.47 -5.48 -10.71
CA LEU A 301 1.37 -5.41 -9.57
C LEU A 301 0.59 -5.82 -8.33
N ALA A 302 0.58 -7.12 -8.06
CA ALA A 302 0.41 -7.59 -6.69
C ALA A 302 1.72 -7.29 -5.96
N VAL A 303 1.84 -6.11 -5.37
CA VAL A 303 2.99 -5.74 -4.54
C VAL A 303 2.79 -6.40 -3.18
N LEU A 304 3.62 -7.38 -2.90
CA LEU A 304 3.78 -7.98 -1.59
C LEU A 304 4.63 -7.03 -0.74
N VAL A 305 3.97 -6.21 0.07
CA VAL A 305 4.63 -5.30 1.01
C VAL A 305 4.73 -5.99 2.37
N ALA A 306 5.96 -6.23 2.83
CA ALA A 306 6.19 -6.60 4.22
C ALA A 306 6.10 -5.34 5.06
N CYS A 307 5.00 -5.17 5.80
CA CYS A 307 4.84 -4.08 6.75
C CYS A 307 5.61 -4.42 8.03
N LEU A 308 6.61 -3.59 8.35
CA LEU A 308 7.25 -3.61 9.66
C LEU A 308 6.50 -2.61 10.54
N LEU A 309 5.69 -3.14 11.47
CA LEU A 309 5.12 -2.34 12.54
C LEU A 309 6.24 -1.90 13.49
N LEU A 310 6.33 -0.60 13.67
CA LEU A 310 7.21 0.03 14.67
C LEU A 310 6.66 -0.09 16.07
#